data_c9d54738a2290e98ce6281ba4eb851bc
#
_entry.id   c9d54738a2290e98ce6281ba4eb851bc
#
_cell.length_a   1.000
_cell.length_b   1.000
_cell.length_c   1.000
_cell.angle_alpha   90.00
_cell.angle_beta   90.00
_cell.angle_gamma   90.00
#
_symmetry.space_group_name_H-M   'P 1'
#
loop_
_entity.id
_entity.type
_entity.pdbx_description
1 polymer ?
#
loop_
_entity_poly.entity_id
_entity_poly.type
_entity_poly.pdbx_seq_one_letter_code
_entity_poly.pdbx_strand_id
1 'polypeptide(L)'
;NARIAAICVAGGITGFLPFYMLYQNAVAVGQAGAVMADHNMLGVFLSLISPHGLLELTCIFIAGAAGLKIFWTMLVPGRRSRAAALAAEGRALITVAVGLTAALAVAGLIEAFVTPAPIAWSVKITVGAGALALLWAYTLILGRSAVAAGATGDLEEDEAGYVQPEAG
;
A
#
# COMPACT_ATOMS: atom_id res chain seq x y z
N ASN A 1 4.91 9.85 2.76
CA ASN A 1 3.99 8.85 2.19
C ASN A 1 3.95 7.55 3.02
N ALA A 2 5.10 7.01 3.50
CA ALA A 2 5.12 5.84 4.39
C ALA A 2 4.27 6.04 5.67
N ARG A 3 4.29 7.25 6.26
CA ARG A 3 3.43 7.62 7.39
C ARG A 3 1.94 7.52 7.05
N ILE A 4 1.54 7.97 5.86
CA ILE A 4 0.14 7.91 5.40
C ILE A 4 -0.29 6.45 5.27
N ALA A 5 0.53 5.62 4.62
CA ALA A 5 0.28 4.19 4.49
C ALA A 5 0.16 3.50 5.87
N ALA A 6 1.08 3.80 6.79
CA ALA A 6 1.05 3.26 8.15
C ALA A 6 -0.23 3.65 8.91
N ILE A 7 -0.68 4.91 8.81
CA ILE A 7 -1.93 5.37 9.43
C ILE A 7 -3.14 4.69 8.79
N CYS A 8 -3.16 4.49 7.46
CA CYS A 8 -4.23 3.76 6.77
C CYS A 8 -4.33 2.32 7.28
N VAL A 9 -3.19 1.64 7.43
CA VAL A 9 -3.13 0.26 7.92
C VAL A 9 -3.54 0.19 9.39
N ALA A 10 -2.88 0.94 10.26
CA ALA A 10 -3.12 0.89 11.72
C ALA A 10 -4.50 1.44 12.11
N GLY A 11 -4.94 2.49 11.42
CA GLY A 11 -6.24 3.14 11.66
C GLY A 11 -7.40 2.47 10.92
N GLY A 12 -7.14 1.42 10.17
CA GLY A 12 -8.11 0.74 9.32
C GLY A 12 -9.39 0.33 10.04
N ILE A 13 -9.24 -0.15 11.28
CA ILE A 13 -10.36 -0.59 12.11
C ILE A 13 -11.43 0.49 12.34
N THR A 14 -11.09 1.76 12.21
CA THR A 14 -12.04 2.87 12.36
C THR A 14 -12.99 3.00 11.18
N GLY A 15 -12.65 2.45 10.01
CA GLY A 15 -13.35 2.62 8.73
C GLY A 15 -13.26 4.04 8.16
N PHE A 16 -13.01 5.05 9.00
CA PHE A 16 -12.96 6.46 8.61
C PHE A 16 -11.53 6.93 8.26
N LEU A 17 -10.54 6.55 9.07
CA LEU A 17 -9.17 7.05 8.92
C LEU A 17 -8.56 6.79 7.53
N PRO A 18 -8.70 5.61 6.90
CA PRO A 18 -8.18 5.41 5.55
C PRO A 18 -8.75 6.40 4.54
N PHE A 19 -10.07 6.64 4.55
CA PHE A 19 -10.71 7.62 3.66
C PHE A 19 -10.20 9.03 3.92
N TYR A 20 -10.12 9.43 5.19
CA TYR A 20 -9.61 10.75 5.57
C TYR A 20 -8.17 10.96 5.11
N MET A 21 -7.30 9.97 5.30
CA MET A 21 -5.90 10.04 4.88
C MET A 21 -5.75 10.10 3.37
N LEU A 22 -6.52 9.30 2.63
CA LEU A 22 -6.54 9.33 1.16
C LEU A 22 -7.01 10.70 0.65
N TYR A 23 -8.09 11.24 1.24
CA TYR A 23 -8.60 12.56 0.91
C TYR A 23 -7.56 13.66 1.18
N GLN A 24 -6.96 13.67 2.36
CA GLN A 24 -5.94 14.66 2.72
C GLN A 24 -4.71 14.58 1.80
N ASN A 25 -4.29 13.38 1.43
CA ASN A 25 -3.20 13.20 0.49
C ASN A 25 -3.55 13.74 -0.90
N ALA A 26 -4.75 13.43 -1.40
CA ALA A 26 -5.22 13.96 -2.69
C ALA A 26 -5.30 15.48 -2.69
N VAL A 27 -5.82 16.09 -1.61
CA VAL A 27 -5.87 17.55 -1.44
C VAL A 27 -4.47 18.15 -1.44
N ALA A 28 -3.52 17.58 -0.69
CA ALA A 28 -2.16 18.09 -0.62
C ALA A 28 -1.44 18.05 -1.98
N VAL A 29 -1.55 16.93 -2.71
CA VAL A 29 -0.99 16.79 -4.05
C VAL A 29 -1.66 17.75 -5.03
N GLY A 30 -3.00 17.86 -4.97
CA GLY A 30 -3.76 18.78 -5.82
C GLY A 30 -3.40 20.24 -5.57
N GLN A 31 -3.26 20.65 -4.32
CA GLN A 31 -2.85 22.02 -3.94
C GLN A 31 -1.44 22.33 -4.45
N ALA A 32 -0.48 21.41 -4.27
CA ALA A 32 0.88 21.60 -4.79
C ALA A 32 0.87 21.74 -6.31
N GLY A 33 0.12 20.89 -7.02
CA GLY A 33 -0.05 20.97 -8.48
C GLY A 33 -0.70 22.29 -8.94
N ALA A 34 -1.74 22.77 -8.23
CA ALA A 34 -2.42 24.02 -8.52
C ALA A 34 -1.48 25.23 -8.38
N VAL A 35 -0.75 25.31 -7.25
CA VAL A 35 0.23 26.39 -7.02
C VAL A 35 1.29 26.40 -8.12
N MET A 36 1.81 25.26 -8.50
CA MET A 36 2.80 25.16 -9.59
C MET A 36 2.21 25.54 -10.94
N ALA A 37 0.94 25.19 -11.21
CA ALA A 37 0.24 25.56 -12.42
C ALA A 37 0.05 27.10 -12.53
N ASP A 38 -0.35 27.77 -11.43
CA ASP A 38 -0.52 29.21 -11.38
C ASP A 38 0.77 29.98 -11.69
N HIS A 39 1.92 29.35 -11.41
CA HIS A 39 3.24 29.91 -11.74
C HIS A 39 3.82 29.40 -13.07
N ASN A 40 3.01 28.80 -13.93
CA ASN A 40 3.44 28.17 -15.19
C ASN A 40 4.51 27.08 -15.02
N MET A 41 4.56 26.42 -13.86
CA MET A 41 5.53 25.37 -13.51
C MET A 41 4.93 23.97 -13.42
N LEU A 42 3.74 23.75 -14.01
CA LEU A 42 3.07 22.44 -13.98
C LEU A 42 3.96 21.33 -14.55
N GLY A 43 4.71 21.61 -15.63
CA GLY A 43 5.65 20.66 -16.22
C GLY A 43 6.77 20.26 -15.24
N VAL A 44 7.25 21.19 -14.43
CA VAL A 44 8.24 20.92 -13.36
C VAL A 44 7.60 20.03 -12.29
N PHE A 45 6.41 20.38 -11.82
CA PHE A 45 5.67 19.56 -10.84
C PHE A 45 5.52 18.11 -11.32
N LEU A 46 5.04 17.91 -12.55
CA LEU A 46 4.87 16.59 -13.14
C LEU A 46 6.19 15.84 -13.28
N SER A 47 7.27 16.53 -13.63
CA SER A 47 8.60 15.92 -13.74
C SER A 47 9.18 15.49 -12.40
N LEU A 48 8.81 16.17 -11.32
CA LEU A 48 9.24 15.83 -9.96
C LEU A 48 8.42 14.70 -9.35
N ILE A 49 7.08 14.70 -9.55
CA ILE A 49 6.21 13.72 -8.89
C ILE A 49 6.15 12.39 -9.64
N SER A 50 6.19 12.38 -10.97
CA SER A 50 5.93 11.18 -11.76
C SER A 50 6.92 10.03 -11.58
N PRO A 51 8.23 10.24 -11.30
CA PRO A 51 9.18 9.13 -11.17
C PRO A 51 8.87 8.18 -10.00
N HIS A 52 8.49 8.71 -8.86
CA HIS A 52 8.21 7.94 -7.63
C HIS A 52 6.71 7.89 -7.30
N GLY A 53 5.97 8.95 -7.62
CA GLY A 53 4.57 9.11 -7.23
C GLY A 53 3.64 8.03 -7.77
N LEU A 54 3.92 7.46 -8.96
CA LEU A 54 3.15 6.33 -9.50
C LEU A 54 3.17 5.12 -8.57
N LEU A 55 4.36 4.76 -8.08
CA LEU A 55 4.53 3.64 -7.16
C LEU A 55 3.98 3.97 -5.77
N GLU A 56 4.29 5.15 -5.25
CA GLU A 56 3.84 5.60 -3.92
C GLU A 56 2.33 5.69 -3.79
N LEU A 57 1.65 6.37 -4.73
CA LEU A 57 0.20 6.49 -4.69
C LEU A 57 -0.47 5.12 -4.77
N THR A 58 0.07 4.20 -5.58
CA THR A 58 -0.42 2.83 -5.63
C THR A 58 -0.27 2.14 -4.28
N CYS A 59 0.88 2.28 -3.61
CA CYS A 59 1.10 1.73 -2.27
C CYS A 59 0.12 2.33 -1.23
N ILE A 60 -0.13 3.64 -1.29
CA ILE A 60 -1.08 4.32 -0.40
C ILE A 60 -2.51 3.79 -0.62
N PHE A 61 -2.93 3.57 -1.87
CA PHE A 61 -4.24 3.00 -2.17
C PHE A 61 -4.36 1.55 -1.68
N ILE A 62 -3.32 0.74 -1.85
CA ILE A 62 -3.30 -0.63 -1.32
C ILE A 62 -3.37 -0.60 0.21
N ALA A 63 -2.63 0.28 0.88
CA ALA A 63 -2.68 0.46 2.33
C ALA A 63 -4.09 0.87 2.82
N GLY A 64 -4.73 1.79 2.11
CA GLY A 64 -6.11 2.21 2.38
C GLY A 64 -7.10 1.06 2.24
N ALA A 65 -7.01 0.31 1.14
CA ALA A 65 -7.86 -0.85 0.90
C ALA A 65 -7.67 -1.96 1.95
N ALA A 66 -6.42 -2.25 2.32
CA ALA A 66 -6.08 -3.24 3.33
C ALA A 66 -6.61 -2.83 4.72
N GLY A 67 -6.48 -1.55 5.09
CA GLY A 67 -7.07 -1.01 6.31
C GLY A 67 -8.60 -1.11 6.32
N LEU A 68 -9.26 -0.75 5.22
CA LEU A 68 -10.73 -0.88 5.09
C LEU A 68 -11.20 -2.32 5.13
N LYS A 69 -10.38 -3.27 4.68
CA LYS A 69 -10.70 -4.70 4.78
C LYS A 69 -10.80 -5.16 6.23
N ILE A 70 -9.95 -4.66 7.13
CA ILE A 70 -10.06 -4.90 8.58
C ILE A 70 -11.41 -4.40 9.11
N PHE A 71 -11.80 -3.18 8.76
CA PHE A 71 -13.09 -2.64 9.16
C PHE A 71 -14.26 -3.49 8.65
N TRP A 72 -14.21 -3.89 7.38
CA TRP A 72 -15.24 -4.75 6.79
C TRP A 72 -15.32 -6.10 7.49
N THR A 73 -14.20 -6.71 7.80
CA THR A 73 -14.13 -7.99 8.54
C THR A 73 -14.73 -7.87 9.94
N MET A 74 -14.59 -6.72 10.60
CA MET A 74 -15.24 -6.47 11.88
C MET A 74 -16.77 -6.44 11.77
N LEU A 75 -17.31 -5.85 10.68
CA LEU A 75 -18.75 -5.77 10.44
C LEU A 75 -19.33 -7.11 9.98
N VAL A 76 -18.61 -7.80 9.09
CA VAL A 76 -19.07 -9.02 8.41
C VAL A 76 -18.01 -10.13 8.58
N PRO A 77 -17.90 -10.74 9.76
CA PRO A 77 -16.88 -11.76 10.06
C PRO A 77 -17.13 -13.12 9.39
N GLY A 78 -18.24 -13.28 8.67
CA GLY A 78 -18.66 -14.54 8.07
C GLY A 78 -19.08 -15.57 9.13
N ARG A 79 -18.60 -16.81 8.97
CA ARG A 79 -18.95 -17.93 9.88
C ARG A 79 -18.04 -18.00 11.14
N ARG A 80 -17.04 -17.15 11.22
CA ARG A 80 -16.09 -17.09 12.35
C ARG A 80 -16.55 -16.08 13.42
N SER A 81 -16.04 -16.22 14.65
CA SER A 81 -16.18 -15.14 15.62
C SER A 81 -15.44 -13.88 15.13
N ARG A 82 -15.92 -12.68 15.54
CA ARG A 82 -15.24 -11.42 15.20
C ARG A 82 -13.78 -11.41 15.59
N ALA A 83 -13.46 -11.93 16.78
CA ALA A 83 -12.08 -11.98 17.26
C ALA A 83 -11.20 -12.86 16.35
N ALA A 84 -11.67 -14.06 16.00
CA ALA A 84 -10.93 -14.98 15.12
C ALA A 84 -10.78 -14.39 13.69
N ALA A 85 -11.84 -13.77 13.15
CA ALA A 85 -11.79 -13.17 11.84
C ALA A 85 -10.81 -11.98 11.79
N LEU A 86 -10.83 -11.10 12.80
CA LEU A 86 -9.91 -9.96 12.91
C LEU A 86 -8.47 -10.41 13.14
N ALA A 87 -8.24 -11.46 13.92
CA ALA A 87 -6.90 -11.99 14.14
C ALA A 87 -6.28 -12.51 12.82
N ALA A 88 -7.03 -13.31 12.06
CA ALA A 88 -6.61 -13.83 10.76
C ALA A 88 -6.33 -12.68 9.76
N GLU A 89 -7.26 -11.74 9.63
CA GLU A 89 -7.08 -10.59 8.73
C GLU A 89 -5.94 -9.68 9.17
N GLY A 90 -5.72 -9.51 10.48
CA GLY A 90 -4.62 -8.74 11.03
C GLY A 90 -3.25 -9.33 10.69
N ARG A 91 -3.09 -10.65 10.73
CA ARG A 91 -1.85 -11.33 10.32
C ARG A 91 -1.61 -11.17 8.81
N ALA A 92 -2.65 -11.38 7.99
CA ALA A 92 -2.56 -11.13 6.55
C ALA A 92 -2.19 -9.66 6.23
N LEU A 93 -2.72 -8.71 7.02
CA LEU A 93 -2.39 -7.28 6.90
C LEU A 93 -0.91 -7.00 7.18
N ILE A 94 -0.28 -7.71 8.14
CA ILE A 94 1.15 -7.56 8.41
C ILE A 94 1.97 -7.95 7.17
N THR A 95 1.62 -9.04 6.51
CA THR A 95 2.27 -9.47 5.25
C THR A 95 2.18 -8.38 4.17
N VAL A 96 0.99 -7.79 3.99
CA VAL A 96 0.80 -6.66 3.07
C VAL A 96 1.63 -5.45 3.49
N ALA A 97 1.67 -5.11 4.79
CA ALA A 97 2.43 -3.97 5.30
C ALA A 97 3.94 -4.11 5.06
N VAL A 98 4.50 -5.32 5.22
CA VAL A 98 5.91 -5.61 4.90
C VAL A 98 6.18 -5.40 3.40
N GLY A 99 5.31 -5.92 2.53
CA GLY A 99 5.43 -5.72 1.08
C GLY A 99 5.34 -4.23 0.69
N LEU A 100 4.41 -3.49 1.28
CA LEU A 100 4.27 -2.05 1.07
C LEU A 100 5.49 -1.27 1.57
N THR A 101 6.09 -1.67 2.70
CA THR A 101 7.31 -1.05 3.21
C THR A 101 8.46 -1.19 2.21
N ALA A 102 8.64 -2.38 1.64
CA ALA A 102 9.65 -2.62 0.60
C ALA A 102 9.38 -1.78 -0.66
N ALA A 103 8.13 -1.73 -1.14
CA ALA A 103 7.77 -0.95 -2.32
C ALA A 103 7.94 0.56 -2.09
N LEU A 104 7.56 1.07 -0.91
CA LEU A 104 7.77 2.47 -0.53
C LEU A 104 9.24 2.82 -0.35
N ALA A 105 10.07 1.88 0.12
CA ALA A 105 11.52 2.08 0.16
C ALA A 105 12.10 2.24 -1.26
N VAL A 106 11.66 1.44 -2.21
CA VAL A 106 12.03 1.59 -3.63
C VAL A 106 11.58 2.95 -4.17
N ALA A 107 10.35 3.38 -3.89
CA ALA A 107 9.85 4.70 -4.29
C ALA A 107 10.70 5.83 -3.68
N GLY A 108 11.07 5.73 -2.40
CA GLY A 108 11.94 6.69 -1.73
C GLY A 108 13.36 6.75 -2.33
N LEU A 109 13.91 5.62 -2.77
CA LEU A 109 15.19 5.60 -3.51
C LEU A 109 15.04 6.29 -4.88
N ILE A 110 13.96 6.06 -5.60
CA ILE A 110 13.68 6.77 -6.86
C ILE A 110 13.54 8.28 -6.60
N GLU A 111 12.83 8.67 -5.53
CA GLU A 111 12.69 10.06 -5.13
C GLU A 111 14.05 10.70 -4.81
N ALA A 112 14.88 10.02 -4.04
CA ALA A 112 16.16 10.56 -3.59
C ALA A 112 17.22 10.67 -4.71
N PHE A 113 17.24 9.73 -5.65
CA PHE A 113 18.32 9.62 -6.62
C PHE A 113 17.91 9.92 -8.06
N VAL A 114 16.72 9.54 -8.49
CA VAL A 114 16.23 9.71 -9.87
C VAL A 114 15.52 11.05 -10.04
N THR A 115 14.70 11.44 -9.09
CA THR A 115 13.93 12.69 -9.16
C THR A 115 14.84 13.92 -9.33
N PRO A 116 15.91 14.15 -8.53
CA PRO A 116 16.77 15.30 -8.66
C PRO A 116 17.80 15.16 -9.80
N ALA A 117 18.00 13.97 -10.36
CA ALA A 117 19.05 13.74 -11.35
C ALA A 117 18.85 14.62 -12.61
N PRO A 118 19.92 15.15 -13.20
CA PRO A 118 19.87 15.99 -14.39
C PRO A 118 19.71 15.14 -15.68
N ILE A 119 18.70 14.28 -15.71
CA ILE A 119 18.37 13.39 -16.84
C ILE A 119 17.03 13.78 -17.44
N ALA A 120 16.80 13.36 -18.70
CA ALA A 120 15.58 13.67 -19.40
C ALA A 120 14.34 13.15 -18.65
N TRP A 121 13.26 13.91 -18.66
CA TRP A 121 11.99 13.55 -18.03
C TRP A 121 11.46 12.20 -18.53
N SER A 122 11.62 11.89 -19.81
CA SER A 122 11.24 10.59 -20.38
C SER A 122 11.92 9.42 -19.69
N VAL A 123 13.19 9.56 -19.32
CA VAL A 123 13.92 8.52 -18.55
C VAL A 123 13.35 8.42 -17.15
N LYS A 124 13.08 9.54 -16.47
CA LYS A 124 12.50 9.56 -15.12
C LYS A 124 11.16 8.83 -15.07
N ILE A 125 10.26 9.15 -16.01
CA ILE A 125 8.93 8.51 -16.05
C ILE A 125 9.02 7.03 -16.41
N THR A 126 9.98 6.65 -17.26
CA THR A 126 10.23 5.23 -17.60
C THR A 126 10.66 4.44 -16.37
N VAL A 127 11.51 5.01 -15.52
CA VAL A 127 11.91 4.37 -14.24
C VAL A 127 10.69 4.18 -13.33
N GLY A 128 9.88 5.22 -13.16
CA GLY A 128 8.66 5.14 -12.32
C GLY A 128 7.63 4.14 -12.87
N ALA A 129 7.37 4.19 -14.16
CA ALA A 129 6.45 3.25 -14.81
C ALA A 129 6.98 1.81 -14.74
N GLY A 130 8.29 1.61 -14.89
CA GLY A 130 8.95 0.32 -14.73
C GLY A 130 8.81 -0.23 -13.31
N ALA A 131 9.03 0.59 -12.29
CA ALA A 131 8.85 0.20 -10.90
C ALA A 131 7.39 -0.18 -10.58
N LEU A 132 6.43 0.59 -11.10
CA LEU A 132 5.00 0.26 -10.98
C LEU A 132 4.66 -1.04 -11.71
N ALA A 133 5.17 -1.23 -12.94
CA ALA A 133 4.95 -2.45 -13.70
C ALA A 133 5.52 -3.69 -12.99
N LEU A 134 6.69 -3.56 -12.35
CA LEU A 134 7.27 -4.63 -11.53
C LEU A 134 6.41 -4.98 -10.32
N LEU A 135 5.84 -3.98 -9.62
CA LEU A 135 4.89 -4.22 -8.54
C LEU A 135 3.67 -5.00 -9.04
N TRP A 136 3.09 -4.58 -10.16
CA TRP A 136 1.94 -5.28 -10.76
C TRP A 136 2.30 -6.66 -11.28
N ALA A 137 3.46 -6.85 -11.91
CA ALA A 137 3.92 -8.17 -12.34
C ALA A 137 4.11 -9.10 -11.13
N TYR A 138 4.74 -8.61 -10.06
CA TYR A 138 4.89 -9.35 -8.82
C TYR A 138 3.53 -9.78 -8.25
N THR A 139 2.59 -8.86 -8.10
CA THR A 139 1.29 -9.14 -7.49
C THR A 139 0.39 -10.01 -8.39
N LEU A 140 0.39 -9.80 -9.70
CA LEU A 140 -0.47 -10.53 -10.63
C LEU A 140 0.09 -11.91 -11.03
N ILE A 141 1.40 -12.08 -11.05
CA ILE A 141 2.02 -13.35 -11.43
C ILE A 141 2.30 -14.19 -10.19
N LEU A 142 3.16 -13.68 -9.30
CA LEU A 142 3.55 -14.43 -8.10
C LEU A 142 2.44 -14.49 -7.05
N GLY A 143 1.73 -13.38 -6.84
CA GLY A 143 0.60 -13.33 -5.90
C GLY A 143 -0.54 -14.27 -6.31
N ARG A 144 -0.91 -14.31 -7.60
CA ARG A 144 -1.94 -15.25 -8.08
C ARG A 144 -1.48 -16.70 -7.98
N SER A 145 -0.20 -16.96 -8.26
CA SER A 145 0.38 -18.30 -8.10
C SER A 145 0.36 -18.75 -6.65
N ALA A 146 0.72 -17.86 -5.71
CA ALA A 146 0.68 -18.13 -4.28
C ALA A 146 -0.76 -18.44 -3.80
N VAL A 147 -1.73 -17.61 -4.21
CA VAL A 147 -3.15 -17.85 -3.90
C VAL A 147 -3.64 -19.19 -4.49
N ALA A 148 -3.24 -19.53 -5.72
CA ALA A 148 -3.59 -20.81 -6.32
C ALA A 148 -2.94 -22.00 -5.59
N ALA A 149 -1.80 -21.80 -4.93
CA ALA A 149 -1.14 -22.77 -4.06
C ALA A 149 -1.71 -22.83 -2.64
N GLY A 150 -2.76 -22.03 -2.33
CA GLY A 150 -3.45 -22.02 -1.03
C GLY A 150 -2.96 -20.94 -0.04
N ALA A 151 -2.02 -20.07 -0.42
CA ALA A 151 -1.57 -19.01 0.48
C ALA A 151 -2.71 -18.03 0.78
N THR A 152 -2.98 -17.79 2.06
CA THR A 152 -4.03 -16.89 2.55
C THR A 152 -3.49 -15.55 3.05
N GLY A 153 -2.16 -15.45 3.23
CA GLY A 153 -1.50 -14.35 3.94
C GLY A 153 -1.58 -14.48 5.46
N ASP A 154 -2.28 -15.49 5.96
CA ASP A 154 -2.32 -15.87 7.37
C ASP A 154 -1.27 -16.93 7.68
N LEU A 155 -0.93 -17.12 8.95
CA LEU A 155 -0.11 -18.25 9.41
C LEU A 155 -0.88 -19.56 9.29
N GLU A 156 -0.17 -20.67 9.18
CA GLU A 156 -0.78 -21.99 9.32
C GLU A 156 -1.35 -22.18 10.72
N GLU A 157 -2.35 -23.04 10.88
CA GLU A 157 -3.09 -23.17 12.16
C GLU A 157 -2.20 -23.55 13.34
N ASP A 158 -1.18 -24.39 13.12
CA ASP A 158 -0.19 -24.78 14.10
C ASP A 158 0.76 -23.62 14.49
N GLU A 159 1.16 -22.81 13.54
CA GLU A 159 1.99 -21.60 13.78
C GLU A 159 1.18 -20.47 14.43
N ALA A 160 -0.12 -20.38 14.17
CA ALA A 160 -1.00 -19.37 14.73
C ALA A 160 -1.35 -19.60 16.22
N GLY A 161 -0.89 -20.70 16.82
CA GLY A 161 -1.12 -21.02 18.23
C GLY A 161 -2.57 -21.41 18.55
N TYR A 162 -3.34 -21.83 17.58
CA TYR A 162 -4.72 -22.31 17.76
C TYR A 162 -4.83 -23.78 18.18
N VAL A 163 -3.71 -24.49 18.28
CA VAL A 163 -3.69 -25.85 18.80
C VAL A 163 -3.99 -25.78 20.30
N GLN A 164 -5.22 -26.06 20.68
CA GLN A 164 -5.52 -26.28 22.10
C GLN A 164 -4.77 -27.53 22.52
N PRO A 165 -4.06 -27.50 23.67
CA PRO A 165 -3.50 -28.73 24.25
C PRO A 165 -4.66 -29.72 24.45
N GLU A 166 -4.57 -30.91 23.86
CA GLU A 166 -5.50 -31.97 24.19
C GLU A 166 -5.36 -32.24 25.68
N ALA A 167 -6.45 -32.05 26.42
CA ALA A 167 -6.50 -32.43 27.82
C ALA A 167 -6.40 -33.96 27.89
N GLY A 168 -5.20 -34.42 28.27
CA GLY A 168 -4.96 -35.86 28.57
C GLY A 168 -5.66 -36.32 29.84
#